data_fd758bf89cd545359ae2d4742af75812
#
_entry.id   fd758bf89cd545359ae2d4742af75812
#
_cell.length_a   1.000
_cell.length_b   1.000
_cell.length_c   1.000
_cell.angle_alpha   90.00
_cell.angle_beta   90.00
_cell.angle_gamma   90.00
#
_symmetry.space_group_name_H-M   'P 1'
#
loop_
_entity.id
_entity.type
_entity.pdbx_description
1 polymer ?
#
loop_
_entity_poly.entity_id
_entity_poly.type
_entity_poly.pdbx_seq_one_letter_code
_entity_poly.pdbx_strand_id
1 'polypeptide(L)'
;MVSKLLLKNGCYFLFKKLFTNRFFCSKSCLLWIWLNPWYVLFSLGFALIVFNEWMAYAFLPLRWPTLKCGHTHPCLKVLFVADPQILGEIDETAFARWDCDRYLHRTFMVAKSYAEPDIIVFLGDLMDEGSRATAAEYERYLARFKKIFSLSSFQPNQTIFLPGDNDIGGEDEPITKIKVERYKKHFGSITDFSYSHLEFIKVNKMLRTYPDVPQEKKENWLRFVLSHIPLLGIPGTFSYEALNELKPDFIFSAHDHKSVHLVGNTKTGERSFIQPLVSNRFAGHHPSWIFFPPSRDTVNEIIIPTCSYRMGSNFMAYATAYIDTQRNVIHYSLLTLPSRLLHLFSYLFFFTICFLVSIIQYLSHLCRQPQIKYVQIRSD
;
A
#
# COMPACT_ATOMS: atom_id res chain seq x y z
N MET A 1 -17.86 56.48 -16.52
CA MET A 1 -17.28 56.28 -17.85
C MET A 1 -15.80 55.88 -17.85
N VAL A 2 -15.05 56.17 -16.82
CA VAL A 2 -13.59 55.92 -16.72
C VAL A 2 -13.23 54.45 -16.32
N SER A 3 -14.10 53.76 -15.62
CA SER A 3 -13.79 52.37 -15.12
C SER A 3 -13.86 51.28 -16.18
N LYS A 4 -14.62 51.50 -17.29
CA LYS A 4 -14.74 50.49 -18.37
C LYS A 4 -13.61 50.55 -19.41
N LEU A 5 -12.88 51.64 -19.46
CA LEU A 5 -11.73 51.82 -20.38
C LEU A 5 -10.46 51.15 -19.80
N LEU A 6 -10.32 51.12 -18.47
CA LEU A 6 -9.18 50.49 -17.79
C LEU A 6 -9.22 48.97 -17.86
N LEU A 7 -10.42 48.37 -17.85
CA LEU A 7 -10.57 46.91 -18.02
C LEU A 7 -10.22 46.39 -19.43
N LYS A 8 -10.52 47.18 -20.47
CA LYS A 8 -10.23 46.80 -21.86
C LYS A 8 -8.73 46.82 -22.20
N ASN A 9 -8.01 47.80 -21.69
CA ASN A 9 -6.56 47.91 -21.89
C ASN A 9 -5.78 46.96 -20.94
N GLY A 10 -6.29 46.69 -19.76
CA GLY A 10 -5.70 45.75 -18.78
C GLY A 10 -5.72 44.28 -19.26
N CYS A 11 -6.84 43.82 -19.86
CA CYS A 11 -6.94 42.47 -20.41
C CYS A 11 -5.99 42.27 -21.61
N TYR A 12 -5.85 43.26 -22.49
CA TYR A 12 -4.97 43.13 -23.65
C TYR A 12 -3.49 43.15 -23.26
N PHE A 13 -3.13 43.90 -22.25
CA PHE A 13 -1.75 44.03 -21.77
C PHE A 13 -1.31 42.80 -20.96
N LEU A 14 -2.17 42.22 -20.11
CA LEU A 14 -1.93 40.97 -19.40
C LEU A 14 -1.80 39.77 -20.33
N PHE A 15 -2.64 39.68 -21.34
CA PHE A 15 -2.56 38.61 -22.36
C PHE A 15 -1.25 38.67 -23.15
N LYS A 16 -0.78 39.89 -23.52
CA LYS A 16 0.43 40.06 -24.31
C LYS A 16 1.70 39.74 -23.51
N LYS A 17 1.69 39.95 -22.17
CA LYS A 17 2.86 39.75 -21.29
C LYS A 17 3.05 38.28 -20.91
N LEU A 18 2.00 37.48 -20.88
CA LEU A 18 2.05 36.05 -20.56
C LEU A 18 2.57 35.16 -21.69
N PHE A 19 2.59 35.64 -22.93
CA PHE A 19 2.90 34.79 -24.09
C PHE A 19 4.13 35.22 -24.92
N THR A 20 5.03 36.04 -24.38
CA THR A 20 6.22 36.51 -25.11
C THR A 20 7.51 35.75 -24.83
N ASN A 21 7.50 34.67 -24.03
CA ASN A 21 8.69 33.84 -23.85
C ASN A 21 8.67 32.62 -24.77
N ARG A 22 9.64 32.61 -25.69
CA ARG A 22 9.90 31.60 -26.72
C ARG A 22 10.24 30.24 -26.07
N PHE A 23 9.35 29.25 -26.21
CA PHE A 23 9.74 27.83 -26.21
C PHE A 23 9.01 27.11 -27.37
N PHE A 24 9.78 26.46 -28.19
CA PHE A 24 9.54 25.53 -29.28
C PHE A 24 8.09 25.07 -29.55
N CYS A 25 7.33 25.86 -30.27
CA CYS A 25 6.25 25.38 -31.14
C CYS A 25 6.07 26.40 -32.28
N SER A 26 5.84 25.94 -33.51
CA SER A 26 5.59 26.86 -34.62
C SER A 26 4.38 27.75 -34.26
N LYS A 27 4.37 29.01 -34.72
CA LYS A 27 3.26 29.94 -34.45
C LYS A 27 1.89 29.35 -34.81
N SER A 28 1.84 28.49 -35.81
CA SER A 28 0.64 27.76 -36.25
C SER A 28 0.16 26.71 -35.22
N CYS A 29 1.05 26.01 -34.55
CA CYS A 29 0.71 25.01 -33.54
C CYS A 29 0.17 25.66 -32.24
N LEU A 30 0.80 26.75 -31.81
CA LEU A 30 0.32 27.54 -30.66
C LEU A 30 -1.05 28.19 -30.94
N LEU A 31 -1.27 28.64 -32.13
CA LEU A 31 -2.57 29.21 -32.55
C LEU A 31 -3.65 28.11 -32.57
N TRP A 32 -3.33 26.93 -33.10
CA TRP A 32 -4.26 25.79 -33.12
C TRP A 32 -4.63 25.31 -31.72
N ILE A 33 -3.66 25.18 -30.80
CA ILE A 33 -3.89 24.84 -29.39
C ILE A 33 -4.77 25.90 -28.72
N TRP A 34 -4.52 27.19 -28.98
CA TRP A 34 -5.31 28.26 -28.40
C TRP A 34 -6.75 28.31 -28.92
N LEU A 35 -6.96 27.95 -30.20
CA LEU A 35 -8.29 27.85 -30.81
C LEU A 35 -9.06 26.58 -30.38
N ASN A 36 -8.34 25.51 -30.02
CA ASN A 36 -8.91 24.21 -29.73
C ASN A 36 -8.41 23.59 -28.38
N PRO A 37 -8.45 24.31 -27.27
CA PRO A 37 -7.86 23.85 -26.01
C PRO A 37 -8.54 22.57 -25.51
N TRP A 38 -9.81 22.34 -25.82
CA TRP A 38 -10.55 21.16 -25.37
C TRP A 38 -10.06 19.85 -25.97
N TYR A 39 -9.61 19.84 -27.22
CA TYR A 39 -9.01 18.63 -27.83
C TYR A 39 -7.70 18.27 -27.13
N VAL A 40 -6.90 19.28 -26.79
CA VAL A 40 -5.64 19.07 -26.07
C VAL A 40 -5.93 18.58 -24.64
N LEU A 41 -6.85 19.23 -23.93
CA LEU A 41 -7.24 18.82 -22.57
C LEU A 41 -7.86 17.41 -22.56
N PHE A 42 -8.72 17.09 -23.55
CA PHE A 42 -9.27 15.74 -23.66
C PHE A 42 -8.16 14.70 -23.85
N SER A 43 -7.20 14.94 -24.74
CA SER A 43 -6.08 14.03 -25.01
C SER A 43 -5.19 13.86 -23.78
N LEU A 44 -4.89 14.97 -23.06
CA LEU A 44 -4.12 14.93 -21.80
C LEU A 44 -4.88 14.20 -20.70
N GLY A 45 -6.17 14.46 -20.54
CA GLY A 45 -7.02 13.77 -19.56
C GLY A 45 -7.11 12.28 -19.83
N PHE A 46 -7.27 11.88 -21.08
CA PHE A 46 -7.26 10.49 -21.49
C PHE A 46 -5.90 9.82 -21.18
N ALA A 47 -4.79 10.46 -21.55
CA ALA A 47 -3.46 9.97 -21.25
C ALA A 47 -3.22 9.84 -19.72
N LEU A 48 -3.69 10.82 -18.95
CA LEU A 48 -3.61 10.80 -17.48
C LEU A 48 -4.38 9.61 -16.89
N ILE A 49 -5.60 9.35 -17.39
CA ILE A 49 -6.40 8.20 -16.96
C ILE A 49 -5.68 6.89 -17.33
N VAL A 50 -5.21 6.74 -18.57
CA VAL A 50 -4.48 5.55 -19.00
C VAL A 50 -3.24 5.31 -18.15
N PHE A 51 -2.48 6.36 -17.86
CA PHE A 51 -1.30 6.26 -17.02
C PHE A 51 -1.66 5.84 -15.58
N ASN A 52 -2.53 6.58 -14.91
CA ASN A 52 -2.85 6.35 -13.49
C ASN A 52 -3.60 5.03 -13.24
N GLU A 53 -4.42 4.60 -14.22
CA GLU A 53 -5.29 3.45 -14.03
C GLU A 53 -4.73 2.13 -14.59
N TRP A 54 -3.76 2.18 -15.50
CA TRP A 54 -3.20 0.97 -16.09
C TRP A 54 -1.67 0.97 -16.11
N MET A 55 -1.02 1.96 -16.70
CA MET A 55 0.43 1.95 -16.93
C MET A 55 1.21 1.98 -15.61
N ALA A 56 0.77 2.77 -14.62
CA ALA A 56 1.42 2.85 -13.31
C ALA A 56 1.52 1.49 -12.61
N TYR A 57 0.53 0.63 -12.80
CA TYR A 57 0.53 -0.74 -12.25
C TYR A 57 1.29 -1.73 -13.15
N ALA A 58 1.16 -1.62 -14.46
CA ALA A 58 1.83 -2.51 -15.42
C ALA A 58 3.37 -2.39 -15.34
N PHE A 59 3.88 -1.21 -15.00
CA PHE A 59 5.32 -0.97 -14.87
C PHE A 59 5.91 -1.28 -13.48
N LEU A 60 5.11 -1.73 -12.52
CA LEU A 60 5.60 -2.09 -11.18
C LEU A 60 6.70 -3.16 -11.22
N PRO A 61 6.55 -4.27 -11.97
CA PRO A 61 7.57 -5.31 -12.03
C PRO A 61 8.94 -4.82 -12.49
N LEU A 62 8.98 -3.77 -13.32
CA LEU A 62 10.25 -3.18 -13.78
C LEU A 62 11.02 -2.41 -12.69
N ARG A 63 10.32 -2.10 -11.59
CA ARG A 63 10.87 -1.35 -10.45
C ARG A 63 11.18 -2.27 -9.26
N TRP A 64 10.87 -3.54 -9.35
CA TRP A 64 11.06 -4.50 -8.28
C TRP A 64 12.37 -5.27 -8.49
N PRO A 65 13.08 -5.61 -7.41
CA PRO A 65 14.33 -6.35 -7.50
C PRO A 65 14.06 -7.80 -7.92
N THR A 66 14.82 -8.29 -8.86
CA THR A 66 14.75 -9.71 -9.25
C THR A 66 15.37 -10.56 -8.15
N LEU A 67 14.54 -11.27 -7.40
CA LEU A 67 15.00 -12.28 -6.46
C LEU A 67 15.26 -13.59 -7.21
N LYS A 68 16.39 -14.20 -6.92
CA LYS A 68 16.76 -15.50 -7.50
C LYS A 68 17.04 -16.48 -6.38
N CYS A 69 16.41 -17.62 -6.43
CA CYS A 69 16.88 -18.79 -5.70
C CYS A 69 18.20 -19.27 -6.30
N GLY A 70 19.05 -19.89 -5.51
CA GLY A 70 20.28 -20.53 -6.03
C GLY A 70 19.91 -21.54 -7.12
N HIS A 71 20.75 -21.65 -8.15
CA HIS A 71 20.46 -22.47 -9.32
C HIS A 71 20.34 -23.97 -9.03
N THR A 72 20.75 -24.44 -7.87
CA THR A 72 20.86 -25.86 -7.52
C THR A 72 19.74 -26.38 -6.62
N HIS A 73 18.96 -25.50 -5.96
CA HIS A 73 18.01 -25.94 -4.93
C HIS A 73 16.75 -25.10 -4.94
N PRO A 74 15.57 -25.74 -4.68
CA PRO A 74 14.31 -25.02 -4.55
C PRO A 74 14.31 -24.14 -3.30
N CYS A 75 13.84 -22.90 -3.41
CA CYS A 75 13.54 -22.04 -2.28
C CYS A 75 12.05 -22.07 -1.98
N LEU A 76 11.68 -21.85 -0.71
CA LEU A 76 10.32 -21.49 -0.37
C LEU A 76 10.10 -19.99 -0.65
N LYS A 77 9.14 -19.69 -1.51
CA LYS A 77 8.75 -18.31 -1.85
C LYS A 77 7.55 -17.89 -1.00
N VAL A 78 7.74 -16.90 -0.16
CA VAL A 78 6.69 -16.36 0.72
C VAL A 78 6.36 -14.94 0.31
N LEU A 79 5.07 -14.64 0.13
CA LEU A 79 4.55 -13.28 -0.05
C LEU A 79 3.84 -12.84 1.23
N PHE A 80 4.28 -11.74 1.82
CA PHE A 80 3.67 -11.14 3.00
C PHE A 80 2.76 -9.98 2.60
N VAL A 81 1.56 -10.00 3.15
CA VAL A 81 0.54 -8.96 3.04
C VAL A 81 0.27 -8.43 4.45
N ALA A 82 0.67 -7.22 4.74
CA ALA A 82 0.48 -6.57 6.02
C ALA A 82 -0.53 -5.44 5.92
N ASP A 83 -1.38 -5.32 6.91
CA ASP A 83 -2.30 -4.21 7.13
C ASP A 83 -3.06 -3.77 5.86
N PRO A 84 -3.74 -4.70 5.14
CA PRO A 84 -4.54 -4.32 3.99
C PRO A 84 -5.71 -3.43 4.36
N GLN A 85 -6.26 -3.58 5.56
CA GLN A 85 -7.31 -2.76 6.18
C GLN A 85 -8.36 -2.36 5.15
N ILE A 86 -9.08 -3.36 4.60
CA ILE A 86 -10.17 -3.06 3.66
C ILE A 86 -11.21 -2.19 4.37
N LEU A 87 -11.52 -1.05 3.78
CA LEU A 87 -12.34 -0.02 4.38
C LEU A 87 -13.76 -0.52 4.69
N GLY A 88 -14.26 -0.20 5.88
CA GLY A 88 -15.60 -0.56 6.32
C GLY A 88 -16.71 0.37 5.80
N GLU A 89 -17.94 0.17 6.28
CA GLU A 89 -19.12 0.93 5.88
C GLU A 89 -19.49 2.03 6.89
N ILE A 90 -18.89 2.01 8.09
CA ILE A 90 -19.22 2.92 9.18
C ILE A 90 -18.60 4.29 8.93
N ASP A 91 -17.29 4.33 8.68
CA ASP A 91 -16.53 5.58 8.61
C ASP A 91 -16.22 6.01 7.16
N GLU A 92 -16.43 5.12 6.16
CA GLU A 92 -15.96 5.36 4.81
C GLU A 92 -17.07 5.38 3.74
N THR A 93 -16.90 6.30 2.77
CA THR A 93 -17.84 6.43 1.65
C THR A 93 -17.77 5.23 0.68
N ALA A 94 -18.84 4.96 -0.05
CA ALA A 94 -18.85 3.89 -1.05
C ALA A 94 -17.80 4.10 -2.15
N PHE A 95 -17.50 5.36 -2.50
CA PHE A 95 -16.46 5.68 -3.48
C PHE A 95 -15.06 5.37 -2.94
N ALA A 96 -14.76 5.75 -1.69
CA ALA A 96 -13.48 5.45 -1.05
C ALA A 96 -13.24 3.94 -0.96
N ARG A 97 -14.26 3.18 -0.54
CA ARG A 97 -14.20 1.71 -0.50
C ARG A 97 -13.93 1.11 -1.88
N TRP A 98 -14.67 1.54 -2.90
CA TRP A 98 -14.48 1.06 -4.27
C TRP A 98 -13.07 1.36 -4.80
N ASP A 99 -12.55 2.56 -4.58
CA ASP A 99 -11.20 2.92 -5.06
C ASP A 99 -10.11 2.15 -4.32
N CYS A 100 -10.24 1.99 -2.99
CA CYS A 100 -9.31 1.21 -2.18
C CYS A 100 -9.31 -0.28 -2.57
N ASP A 101 -10.50 -0.90 -2.70
CA ASP A 101 -10.64 -2.29 -3.12
C ASP A 101 -9.97 -2.54 -4.47
N ARG A 102 -10.19 -1.62 -5.42
CA ARG A 102 -9.62 -1.69 -6.76
C ARG A 102 -8.09 -1.53 -6.74
N TYR A 103 -7.57 -0.64 -5.91
CA TYR A 103 -6.14 -0.45 -5.72
C TYR A 103 -5.49 -1.71 -5.13
N LEU A 104 -6.02 -2.23 -4.02
CA LEU A 104 -5.52 -3.43 -3.36
C LEU A 104 -5.57 -4.64 -4.31
N HIS A 105 -6.69 -4.84 -5.00
CA HIS A 105 -6.80 -5.95 -5.96
C HIS A 105 -5.73 -5.89 -7.06
N ARG A 106 -5.56 -4.73 -7.69
CA ARG A 106 -4.60 -4.57 -8.79
C ARG A 106 -3.16 -4.76 -8.33
N THR A 107 -2.78 -4.10 -7.25
CA THR A 107 -1.42 -4.19 -6.72
C THR A 107 -1.09 -5.61 -6.26
N PHE A 108 -2.04 -6.27 -5.59
CA PHE A 108 -1.87 -7.65 -5.15
C PHE A 108 -1.72 -8.62 -6.32
N MET A 109 -2.56 -8.51 -7.37
CA MET A 109 -2.47 -9.40 -8.53
C MET A 109 -1.13 -9.27 -9.25
N VAL A 110 -0.60 -8.03 -9.37
CA VAL A 110 0.73 -7.82 -9.94
C VAL A 110 1.83 -8.40 -9.05
N ALA A 111 1.76 -8.18 -7.72
CA ALA A 111 2.72 -8.72 -6.77
C ALA A 111 2.72 -10.26 -6.74
N LYS A 112 1.53 -10.87 -6.71
CA LYS A 112 1.36 -12.32 -6.78
C LYS A 112 1.96 -12.91 -8.06
N SER A 113 1.64 -12.30 -9.21
CA SER A 113 2.17 -12.77 -10.51
C SER A 113 3.68 -12.61 -10.62
N TYR A 114 4.25 -11.59 -9.96
CA TYR A 114 5.70 -11.35 -9.96
C TYR A 114 6.46 -12.28 -9.02
N ALA A 115 5.98 -12.46 -7.81
CA ALA A 115 6.64 -13.26 -6.77
C ALA A 115 6.41 -14.76 -6.95
N GLU A 116 5.33 -15.19 -7.63
CA GLU A 116 4.90 -16.58 -7.77
C GLU A 116 5.03 -17.35 -6.45
N PRO A 117 4.35 -16.91 -5.39
CA PRO A 117 4.57 -17.42 -4.03
C PRO A 117 4.03 -18.84 -3.86
N ASP A 118 4.77 -19.68 -3.13
CA ASP A 118 4.30 -20.97 -2.63
C ASP A 118 3.33 -20.77 -1.46
N ILE A 119 3.59 -19.72 -0.63
CA ILE A 119 2.79 -19.38 0.55
C ILE A 119 2.54 -17.88 0.56
N ILE A 120 1.31 -17.49 0.93
CA ILE A 120 0.95 -16.10 1.19
C ILE A 120 0.58 -15.96 2.67
N VAL A 121 1.22 -15.03 3.35
CA VAL A 121 0.98 -14.74 4.76
C VAL A 121 0.32 -13.38 4.91
N PHE A 122 -0.90 -13.37 5.42
CA PHE A 122 -1.60 -12.17 5.83
C PHE A 122 -1.32 -11.91 7.31
N LEU A 123 -0.61 -10.83 7.60
CA LEU A 123 -0.07 -10.54 8.94
C LEU A 123 -1.04 -9.77 9.86
N GLY A 124 -2.31 -9.80 9.59
CA GLY A 124 -3.35 -9.15 10.41
C GLY A 124 -3.85 -7.83 9.83
N ASP A 125 -4.79 -7.23 10.55
CA ASP A 125 -5.54 -6.03 10.12
C ASP A 125 -6.10 -6.20 8.72
N LEU A 126 -6.84 -7.30 8.56
CA LEU A 126 -7.46 -7.64 7.27
C LEU A 126 -8.56 -6.66 6.92
N MET A 127 -9.31 -6.21 7.92
CA MET A 127 -10.46 -5.32 7.84
C MET A 127 -10.26 -4.12 8.77
N ASP A 128 -10.50 -2.92 8.28
CA ASP A 128 -10.40 -1.68 9.03
C ASP A 128 -11.41 -1.59 10.20
N GLU A 129 -12.63 -2.04 9.95
CA GLU A 129 -13.72 -2.04 10.93
C GLU A 129 -14.12 -3.45 11.39
N GLY A 130 -13.25 -4.45 11.23
CA GLY A 130 -13.58 -5.85 11.51
C GLY A 130 -14.08 -6.09 12.92
N SER A 131 -13.45 -5.48 13.92
CA SER A 131 -13.81 -5.60 15.34
C SER A 131 -15.13 -4.87 15.70
N ARG A 132 -15.48 -3.81 14.95
CA ARG A 132 -16.68 -2.98 15.19
C ARG A 132 -17.90 -3.46 14.41
N ALA A 133 -17.68 -4.22 13.35
CA ALA A 133 -18.72 -4.65 12.42
C ALA A 133 -19.78 -5.55 13.08
N THR A 134 -21.02 -5.32 12.73
CA THR A 134 -22.13 -6.27 12.98
C THR A 134 -21.89 -7.57 12.19
N ALA A 135 -22.61 -8.64 12.50
CA ALA A 135 -22.46 -9.91 11.78
C ALA A 135 -22.72 -9.76 10.27
N ALA A 136 -23.72 -8.97 9.88
CA ALA A 136 -24.07 -8.76 8.48
C ALA A 136 -23.01 -7.91 7.73
N GLU A 137 -22.46 -6.89 8.37
CA GLU A 137 -21.37 -6.08 7.82
C GLU A 137 -20.11 -6.91 7.64
N TYR A 138 -19.76 -7.70 8.66
CA TYR A 138 -18.58 -8.57 8.61
C TYR A 138 -18.63 -9.56 7.43
N GLU A 139 -19.79 -10.17 7.17
CA GLU A 139 -19.94 -11.07 6.00
C GLU A 139 -19.78 -10.31 4.68
N ARG A 140 -20.25 -9.06 4.57
CA ARG A 140 -20.01 -8.22 3.39
C ARG A 140 -18.52 -7.87 3.22
N TYR A 141 -17.86 -7.52 4.32
CA TYR A 141 -16.40 -7.24 4.32
C TYR A 141 -15.61 -8.48 3.93
N LEU A 142 -15.97 -9.63 4.50
CA LEU A 142 -15.35 -10.91 4.17
C LEU A 142 -15.49 -11.27 2.67
N ALA A 143 -16.68 -11.06 2.11
CA ALA A 143 -16.93 -11.31 0.68
C ALA A 143 -16.07 -10.39 -0.19
N ARG A 144 -15.93 -9.11 0.17
CA ARG A 144 -15.05 -8.14 -0.51
C ARG A 144 -13.58 -8.56 -0.37
N PHE A 145 -13.12 -8.90 0.83
CA PHE A 145 -11.76 -9.36 1.10
C PHE A 145 -11.40 -10.57 0.21
N LYS A 146 -12.25 -11.59 0.19
CA LYS A 146 -12.05 -12.78 -0.64
C LYS A 146 -11.95 -12.43 -2.13
N LYS A 147 -12.73 -11.46 -2.60
CA LYS A 147 -12.71 -10.99 -4.00
C LYS A 147 -11.45 -10.19 -4.30
N ILE A 148 -11.06 -9.25 -3.43
CA ILE A 148 -9.89 -8.39 -3.59
C ILE A 148 -8.63 -9.25 -3.74
N PHE A 149 -8.44 -10.23 -2.86
CA PHE A 149 -7.27 -11.10 -2.83
C PHE A 149 -7.43 -12.40 -3.61
N SER A 150 -8.54 -12.56 -4.35
CA SER A 150 -8.81 -13.74 -5.19
C SER A 150 -8.58 -15.06 -4.46
N LEU A 151 -9.05 -15.18 -3.21
CA LEU A 151 -8.72 -16.29 -2.31
C LEU A 151 -9.21 -17.65 -2.85
N SER A 152 -10.25 -17.68 -3.67
CA SER A 152 -10.74 -18.90 -4.32
C SER A 152 -9.74 -19.52 -5.29
N SER A 153 -8.70 -18.80 -5.69
CA SER A 153 -7.65 -19.26 -6.60
C SER A 153 -6.49 -19.98 -5.90
N PHE A 154 -6.53 -20.07 -4.56
CA PHE A 154 -5.46 -20.69 -3.77
C PHE A 154 -5.88 -22.06 -3.22
N GLN A 155 -4.90 -22.93 -3.04
CA GLN A 155 -5.08 -24.16 -2.26
C GLN A 155 -5.25 -23.80 -0.77
N PRO A 156 -6.00 -24.58 0.02
CA PRO A 156 -6.23 -24.29 1.43
C PRO A 156 -4.98 -24.04 2.28
N ASN A 157 -3.87 -24.69 1.93
CA ASN A 157 -2.60 -24.61 2.66
C ASN A 157 -1.64 -23.55 2.11
N GLN A 158 -2.04 -22.79 1.10
CA GLN A 158 -1.21 -21.73 0.51
C GLN A 158 -1.40 -20.36 1.18
N THR A 159 -2.40 -20.21 2.02
CA THR A 159 -2.71 -18.94 2.69
C THR A 159 -2.72 -19.09 4.20
N ILE A 160 -2.03 -18.19 4.87
CA ILE A 160 -1.92 -18.13 6.33
C ILE A 160 -2.45 -16.77 6.77
N PHE A 161 -3.34 -16.78 7.75
CA PHE A 161 -3.94 -15.57 8.28
C PHE A 161 -3.62 -15.41 9.76
N LEU A 162 -3.27 -14.18 10.15
CA LEU A 162 -3.19 -13.74 11.53
C LEU A 162 -4.27 -12.69 11.78
N PRO A 163 -4.84 -12.61 12.98
CA PRO A 163 -5.68 -11.48 13.33
C PRO A 163 -4.85 -10.27 13.72
N GLY A 164 -5.29 -9.08 13.33
CA GLY A 164 -4.86 -7.82 13.90
C GLY A 164 -5.87 -7.27 14.91
N ASP A 165 -5.56 -6.13 15.50
CA ASP A 165 -6.42 -5.44 16.46
C ASP A 165 -7.71 -4.90 15.81
N ASN A 166 -7.65 -4.45 14.58
CA ASN A 166 -8.85 -4.07 13.82
C ASN A 166 -9.77 -5.27 13.49
N ASP A 167 -9.24 -6.49 13.50
CA ASP A 167 -10.03 -7.70 13.23
C ASP A 167 -10.77 -8.21 14.48
N ILE A 168 -10.11 -8.21 15.66
CA ILE A 168 -10.62 -8.83 16.89
C ILE A 168 -10.71 -7.90 18.09
N GLY A 169 -10.16 -6.69 18.00
CA GLY A 169 -9.97 -5.75 19.10
C GLY A 169 -8.60 -5.90 19.75
N GLY A 170 -8.25 -4.97 20.64
CA GLY A 170 -6.99 -5.02 21.39
C GLY A 170 -6.32 -3.65 21.54
N GLU A 171 -6.65 -2.70 20.71
CA GLU A 171 -6.21 -1.31 20.81
C GLU A 171 -7.41 -0.41 21.15
N ASP A 172 -8.18 0.01 20.17
CA ASP A 172 -9.33 0.92 20.37
C ASP A 172 -10.58 0.20 20.88
N GLU A 173 -10.73 -1.07 20.56
CA GLU A 173 -11.92 -1.86 20.87
C GLU A 173 -11.59 -3.03 21.80
N PRO A 174 -12.48 -3.39 22.75
CA PRO A 174 -12.25 -4.52 23.62
C PRO A 174 -12.28 -5.85 22.84
N ILE A 175 -11.36 -6.74 23.18
CA ILE A 175 -11.37 -8.12 22.71
C ILE A 175 -12.54 -8.86 23.36
N THR A 176 -13.36 -9.52 22.56
CA THR A 176 -14.45 -10.37 23.04
C THR A 176 -14.38 -11.75 22.42
N LYS A 177 -14.88 -12.76 23.16
CA LYS A 177 -14.94 -14.14 22.67
C LYS A 177 -15.66 -14.25 21.31
N ILE A 178 -16.73 -13.46 21.12
CA ILE A 178 -17.52 -13.45 19.88
C ILE A 178 -16.66 -12.97 18.69
N LYS A 179 -15.89 -11.92 18.85
CA LYS A 179 -15.00 -11.38 17.78
C LYS A 179 -13.94 -12.42 17.42
N VAL A 180 -13.30 -13.03 18.42
CA VAL A 180 -12.26 -14.05 18.23
C VAL A 180 -12.81 -15.31 17.55
N GLU A 181 -13.96 -15.81 17.98
CA GLU A 181 -14.60 -16.98 17.36
C GLU A 181 -15.06 -16.68 15.93
N ARG A 182 -15.59 -15.49 15.69
CA ARG A 182 -15.96 -15.01 14.35
C ARG A 182 -14.76 -15.03 13.42
N TYR A 183 -13.63 -14.47 13.86
CA TYR A 183 -12.39 -14.50 13.09
C TYR A 183 -11.93 -15.95 12.81
N LYS A 184 -11.85 -16.78 13.84
CA LYS A 184 -11.42 -18.19 13.72
C LYS A 184 -12.30 -18.99 12.76
N LYS A 185 -13.61 -18.75 12.75
CA LYS A 185 -14.56 -19.40 11.85
C LYS A 185 -14.22 -19.21 10.39
N HIS A 186 -13.74 -18.03 10.00
CA HIS A 186 -13.53 -17.65 8.61
C HIS A 186 -12.07 -17.78 8.13
N PHE A 187 -11.11 -17.60 9.04
CA PHE A 187 -9.67 -17.57 8.72
C PHE A 187 -8.87 -18.72 9.34
N GLY A 188 -9.57 -19.64 10.01
CA GLY A 188 -8.98 -20.85 10.56
C GLY A 188 -8.17 -20.64 11.84
N SER A 189 -7.73 -21.75 12.41
CA SER A 189 -7.01 -21.80 13.69
C SER A 189 -5.64 -22.47 13.59
N ILE A 190 -5.07 -22.65 12.41
CA ILE A 190 -3.71 -23.21 12.28
C ILE A 190 -2.77 -22.31 13.06
N THR A 191 -2.11 -22.85 14.08
CA THR A 191 -1.23 -22.11 14.97
C THR A 191 0.25 -22.30 14.64
N ASP A 192 0.58 -23.44 14.06
CA ASP A 192 1.91 -23.82 13.63
C ASP A 192 1.85 -24.71 12.39
N PHE A 193 2.87 -24.69 11.59
CA PHE A 193 3.04 -25.55 10.44
C PHE A 193 4.53 -25.65 10.08
N SER A 194 4.90 -26.72 9.37
CA SER A 194 6.26 -26.91 8.90
C SER A 194 6.31 -27.10 7.39
N TYR A 195 7.37 -26.59 6.79
CA TYR A 195 7.68 -26.78 5.39
C TYR A 195 9.17 -27.10 5.23
N SER A 196 9.50 -28.33 4.75
CA SER A 196 10.89 -28.79 4.71
C SER A 196 11.56 -28.68 6.10
N HIS A 197 12.65 -27.91 6.24
CA HIS A 197 13.37 -27.64 7.48
C HIS A 197 12.98 -26.28 8.12
N LEU A 198 11.80 -25.77 7.79
CA LEU A 198 11.29 -24.50 8.32
C LEU A 198 10.08 -24.77 9.20
N GLU A 199 10.05 -24.15 10.35
CA GLU A 199 8.94 -24.17 11.29
C GLU A 199 8.36 -22.77 11.43
N PHE A 200 7.06 -22.65 11.22
CA PHE A 200 6.33 -21.39 11.33
C PHE A 200 5.36 -21.46 12.49
N ILE A 201 5.45 -20.49 13.39
CA ILE A 201 4.66 -20.42 14.62
C ILE A 201 3.91 -19.10 14.64
N LYS A 202 2.59 -19.14 14.83
CA LYS A 202 1.79 -17.93 15.00
C LYS A 202 1.76 -17.53 16.47
N VAL A 203 2.10 -16.30 16.74
CA VAL A 203 2.00 -15.68 18.06
C VAL A 203 0.92 -14.60 18.01
N ASN A 204 -0.06 -14.70 18.90
CA ASN A 204 -1.06 -13.66 19.08
C ASN A 204 -0.76 -12.88 20.37
N LYS A 205 -0.14 -11.71 20.21
CA LYS A 205 0.24 -10.85 21.33
C LYS A 205 -0.95 -10.24 22.05
N MET A 206 -2.05 -9.94 21.34
CA MET A 206 -3.28 -9.38 21.92
C MET A 206 -3.97 -10.39 22.83
N LEU A 207 -4.02 -11.66 22.43
CA LEU A 207 -4.58 -12.74 23.22
C LEU A 207 -3.56 -13.34 24.21
N ARG A 208 -2.29 -12.95 24.13
CA ARG A 208 -1.16 -13.54 24.87
C ARG A 208 -1.10 -15.05 24.72
N THR A 209 -1.16 -15.53 23.48
CA THR A 209 -1.16 -16.96 23.16
C THR A 209 -0.16 -17.30 22.06
N TYR A 210 0.47 -18.45 22.23
CA TYR A 210 1.27 -19.14 21.21
C TYR A 210 1.08 -20.66 21.40
N PRO A 211 1.33 -21.49 20.39
CA PRO A 211 1.22 -22.93 20.51
C PRO A 211 2.32 -23.52 21.40
N ASP A 212 2.03 -24.62 22.04
CA ASP A 212 3.02 -25.40 22.74
C ASP A 212 3.90 -26.15 21.73
N VAL A 213 5.14 -25.73 21.62
CA VAL A 213 6.12 -26.31 20.70
C VAL A 213 7.38 -26.71 21.46
N PRO A 214 8.12 -27.73 21.02
CA PRO A 214 9.38 -28.12 21.67
C PRO A 214 10.34 -26.92 21.74
N GLN A 215 10.89 -26.66 22.92
CA GLN A 215 11.88 -25.58 23.12
C GLN A 215 13.16 -25.83 22.31
N GLU A 216 13.56 -27.11 22.19
CA GLU A 216 14.70 -27.48 21.38
C GLU A 216 14.27 -27.61 19.93
N LYS A 217 14.89 -26.80 19.06
CA LYS A 217 14.71 -26.90 17.62
C LYS A 217 15.35 -28.19 17.13
N LYS A 218 14.75 -28.79 16.10
CA LYS A 218 15.42 -29.87 15.38
C LYS A 218 16.71 -29.34 14.76
N GLU A 219 17.74 -30.17 14.69
CA GLU A 219 19.03 -29.80 14.13
C GLU A 219 18.85 -29.30 12.67
N ASN A 220 19.49 -28.18 12.34
CA ASN A 220 19.42 -27.50 11.04
C ASN A 220 18.05 -26.95 10.63
N TRP A 221 17.11 -26.81 11.57
CA TRP A 221 15.81 -26.17 11.30
C TRP A 221 15.87 -24.69 11.65
N LEU A 222 15.16 -23.88 10.82
CA LEU A 222 14.89 -22.48 11.12
C LEU A 222 13.48 -22.32 11.66
N ARG A 223 13.35 -21.56 12.75
CA ARG A 223 12.07 -21.24 13.39
C ARG A 223 11.67 -19.80 13.09
N PHE A 224 10.53 -19.66 12.45
CA PHE A 224 9.90 -18.38 12.10
C PHE A 224 8.71 -18.14 13.00
N VAL A 225 8.67 -16.98 13.63
CA VAL A 225 7.48 -16.48 14.33
C VAL A 225 6.75 -15.48 13.44
N LEU A 226 5.44 -15.64 13.34
CA LEU A 226 4.53 -14.74 12.68
C LEU A 226 3.67 -14.05 13.75
N SER A 227 3.71 -12.73 13.80
CA SER A 227 2.93 -11.94 14.76
C SER A 227 2.37 -10.70 14.05
N HIS A 228 1.15 -10.28 14.38
CA HIS A 228 0.69 -8.99 13.90
C HIS A 228 1.45 -7.87 14.60
N ILE A 229 1.34 -7.79 15.93
CA ILE A 229 2.06 -6.78 16.72
C ILE A 229 3.52 -7.20 16.92
N PRO A 230 4.49 -6.31 16.64
CA PRO A 230 5.91 -6.60 16.83
C PRO A 230 6.26 -7.08 18.24
N LEU A 231 7.15 -8.08 18.35
CA LEU A 231 7.60 -8.61 19.62
C LEU A 231 8.80 -7.84 20.19
N LEU A 232 9.81 -7.55 19.35
CA LEU A 232 10.93 -6.70 19.72
C LEU A 232 10.60 -5.21 19.54
N GLY A 233 9.87 -4.87 18.48
CA GLY A 233 9.49 -3.48 18.18
C GLY A 233 8.64 -2.85 19.26
N ILE A 234 7.71 -3.62 19.83
CA ILE A 234 6.86 -3.23 20.98
C ILE A 234 7.08 -4.24 22.12
N PRO A 235 8.09 -4.04 22.96
CA PRO A 235 8.44 -4.99 24.01
C PRO A 235 7.37 -5.06 25.12
N GLY A 236 7.36 -6.18 25.86
CA GLY A 236 6.50 -6.41 27.00
C GLY A 236 6.73 -7.78 27.61
N THR A 237 6.19 -8.05 28.79
CA THR A 237 6.39 -9.31 29.52
C THR A 237 6.07 -10.53 28.69
N PHE A 238 4.92 -10.54 28.03
CA PHE A 238 4.53 -11.61 27.12
C PHE A 238 5.50 -11.78 25.94
N SER A 239 6.00 -10.67 25.37
CA SER A 239 6.99 -10.75 24.30
C SER A 239 8.26 -11.44 24.75
N TYR A 240 8.75 -11.13 25.94
CA TYR A 240 9.95 -11.77 26.51
C TYR A 240 9.73 -13.26 26.80
N GLU A 241 8.58 -13.62 27.37
CA GLU A 241 8.21 -15.01 27.59
C GLU A 241 8.20 -15.79 26.26
N ALA A 242 7.48 -15.29 25.28
CA ALA A 242 7.38 -15.91 23.96
C ALA A 242 8.75 -16.04 23.27
N LEU A 243 9.60 -15.00 23.31
CA LEU A 243 10.94 -15.04 22.73
C LEU A 243 11.84 -16.08 23.43
N ASN A 244 11.80 -16.13 24.76
CA ASN A 244 12.61 -17.06 25.54
C ASN A 244 12.17 -18.52 25.37
N GLU A 245 10.86 -18.77 25.24
CA GLU A 245 10.34 -20.12 25.06
C GLU A 245 10.47 -20.61 23.63
N LEU A 246 10.06 -19.79 22.67
CA LEU A 246 10.05 -20.19 21.27
C LEU A 246 11.43 -20.15 20.62
N LYS A 247 12.34 -19.30 21.10
CA LYS A 247 13.71 -19.11 20.56
C LYS A 247 13.72 -18.99 19.03
N PRO A 248 12.95 -18.04 18.44
CA PRO A 248 12.87 -17.89 17.00
C PRO A 248 14.19 -17.42 16.41
N ASP A 249 14.47 -17.78 15.15
CA ASP A 249 15.55 -17.21 14.37
C ASP A 249 15.10 -15.92 13.70
N PHE A 250 13.85 -15.91 13.21
CA PHE A 250 13.25 -14.77 12.54
C PHE A 250 11.81 -14.54 13.02
N ILE A 251 11.44 -13.26 13.07
CA ILE A 251 10.08 -12.82 13.34
C ILE A 251 9.64 -11.95 12.15
N PHE A 252 8.46 -12.20 11.61
CA PHE A 252 7.79 -11.31 10.68
C PHE A 252 6.56 -10.72 11.37
N SER A 253 6.52 -9.39 11.41
CA SER A 253 5.45 -8.65 12.07
C SER A 253 4.95 -7.49 11.20
N ALA A 254 3.89 -6.80 11.66
CA ALA A 254 3.19 -5.74 10.94
C ALA A 254 2.82 -4.57 11.87
N HIS A 255 1.59 -4.04 11.84
CA HIS A 255 0.97 -3.07 12.74
C HIS A 255 1.55 -1.64 12.69
N ASP A 256 2.87 -1.46 12.72
CA ASP A 256 3.49 -0.10 12.70
C ASP A 256 3.42 0.60 11.33
N HIS A 257 2.92 -0.07 10.30
CA HIS A 257 2.86 0.41 8.92
C HIS A 257 4.20 0.86 8.32
N LYS A 258 5.31 0.44 8.94
CA LYS A 258 6.69 0.81 8.57
C LYS A 258 7.48 -0.43 8.21
N SER A 259 8.54 -0.24 7.44
CA SER A 259 9.48 -1.31 7.14
C SER A 259 10.74 -1.12 7.95
N VAL A 260 10.98 -2.04 8.89
CA VAL A 260 12.10 -1.96 9.84
C VAL A 260 12.68 -3.34 10.08
N HIS A 261 14.00 -3.43 10.16
CA HIS A 261 14.73 -4.60 10.65
C HIS A 261 15.26 -4.31 12.05
N LEU A 262 14.99 -5.21 12.96
CA LEU A 262 15.41 -5.19 14.36
C LEU A 262 16.22 -6.43 14.64
N VAL A 263 17.25 -6.31 15.47
CA VAL A 263 17.97 -7.45 16.05
C VAL A 263 17.91 -7.29 17.57
N GLY A 264 17.59 -8.35 18.25
CA GLY A 264 17.50 -8.36 19.72
C GLY A 264 17.93 -9.67 20.33
N ASN A 265 18.07 -9.67 21.65
CA ASN A 265 18.39 -10.83 22.43
C ASN A 265 17.10 -11.55 22.85
N THR A 266 17.03 -12.88 22.63
CA THR A 266 15.85 -13.68 22.94
C THR A 266 15.58 -13.81 24.45
N LYS A 267 16.64 -13.70 25.30
CA LYS A 267 16.54 -13.84 26.74
C LYS A 267 16.19 -12.52 27.44
N THR A 268 16.84 -11.42 27.03
CA THR A 268 16.65 -10.12 27.68
C THR A 268 15.63 -9.25 26.95
N GLY A 269 15.32 -9.56 25.68
CA GLY A 269 14.49 -8.73 24.82
C GLY A 269 15.13 -7.39 24.44
N GLU A 270 16.38 -7.15 24.82
CA GLU A 270 17.09 -5.94 24.49
C GLU A 270 17.39 -5.88 22.99
N ARG A 271 17.12 -4.74 22.40
CA ARG A 271 17.38 -4.46 20.99
C ARG A 271 18.82 -3.99 20.83
N SER A 272 19.60 -4.69 19.99
CA SER A 272 20.98 -4.34 19.67
C SER A 272 21.14 -3.55 18.38
N PHE A 273 20.13 -3.63 17.49
CA PHE A 273 20.20 -3.00 16.17
C PHE A 273 18.81 -2.64 15.67
N ILE A 274 18.67 -1.47 15.01
CA ILE A 274 17.44 -1.00 14.37
C ILE A 274 17.82 -0.34 13.05
N GLN A 275 17.25 -0.81 11.95
CA GLN A 275 17.47 -0.23 10.62
C GLN A 275 16.15 -0.13 9.85
N PRO A 276 15.75 1.07 9.39
CA PRO A 276 14.67 1.20 8.44
C PRO A 276 15.02 0.50 7.11
N LEU A 277 14.12 -0.36 6.64
CA LEU A 277 14.24 -1.00 5.34
C LEU A 277 13.48 -0.16 4.29
N VAL A 278 14.10 0.92 3.85
CA VAL A 278 13.51 1.82 2.85
C VAL A 278 14.35 1.84 1.58
N SER A 279 13.65 1.87 0.45
CA SER A 279 14.30 2.10 -0.84
C SER A 279 14.77 3.54 -0.93
N ASN A 280 16.07 3.75 -1.11
CA ASN A 280 16.55 5.05 -1.50
C ASN A 280 16.29 5.24 -3.00
N ARG A 281 15.15 5.87 -3.34
CA ARG A 281 14.68 6.08 -4.72
C ARG A 281 15.71 6.80 -5.61
N PHE A 282 16.66 7.53 -5.01
CA PHE A 282 17.69 8.27 -5.74
C PHE A 282 18.97 7.45 -6.00
N ALA A 283 19.15 6.32 -5.32
CA ALA A 283 20.38 5.52 -5.45
C ALA A 283 20.31 4.45 -6.55
N GLY A 284 19.20 4.31 -7.26
CA GLY A 284 19.05 3.30 -8.33
C GLY A 284 19.05 1.84 -7.84
N HIS A 285 19.13 1.62 -6.52
CA HIS A 285 19.12 0.29 -5.94
C HIS A 285 17.70 -0.16 -5.58
N HIS A 286 17.35 -1.34 -6.05
CA HIS A 286 16.10 -1.99 -5.70
C HIS A 286 16.18 -2.47 -4.24
N PRO A 287 15.10 -2.34 -3.44
CA PRO A 287 15.11 -2.71 -2.03
C PRO A 287 15.16 -4.23 -1.85
N SER A 288 16.34 -4.78 -1.69
CA SER A 288 16.56 -6.20 -1.39
C SER A 288 17.66 -6.38 -0.35
N TRP A 289 17.47 -7.34 0.53
CA TRP A 289 18.39 -7.67 1.63
C TRP A 289 18.59 -9.17 1.73
N ILE A 290 19.72 -9.56 2.26
CA ILE A 290 20.04 -10.95 2.56
C ILE A 290 20.20 -11.07 4.07
N PHE A 291 19.39 -11.94 4.68
CA PHE A 291 19.44 -12.22 6.10
C PHE A 291 19.97 -13.63 6.32
N PHE A 292 20.85 -13.74 7.30
CA PHE A 292 21.41 -14.99 7.77
C PHE A 292 20.82 -15.35 9.15
N PRO A 293 20.77 -16.64 9.53
CA PRO A 293 20.39 -17.04 10.87
C PRO A 293 21.20 -16.25 11.89
N PRO A 294 20.57 -15.74 12.93
CA PRO A 294 21.28 -14.99 13.95
C PRO A 294 22.19 -15.90 14.79
N SER A 295 23.10 -15.29 15.52
CA SER A 295 23.92 -16.01 16.51
C SER A 295 23.05 -16.53 17.65
N ARG A 296 23.61 -17.44 18.48
CA ARG A 296 22.91 -18.01 19.64
C ARG A 296 22.35 -16.89 20.53
N ASP A 297 21.11 -17.04 20.98
CA ASP A 297 20.40 -16.08 21.83
C ASP A 297 20.06 -14.73 21.17
N THR A 298 20.19 -14.61 19.85
CA THR A 298 19.71 -13.44 19.10
C THR A 298 18.58 -13.81 18.15
N VAL A 299 17.79 -12.82 17.75
CA VAL A 299 16.67 -12.96 16.81
C VAL A 299 16.59 -11.75 15.89
N ASN A 300 16.22 -11.99 14.65
CA ASN A 300 15.88 -10.94 13.69
C ASN A 300 14.35 -10.74 13.67
N GLU A 301 13.88 -9.51 13.85
CA GLU A 301 12.50 -9.14 13.56
C GLU A 301 12.44 -8.21 12.35
N ILE A 302 11.58 -8.54 11.40
CA ILE A 302 11.33 -7.76 10.20
C ILE A 302 9.88 -7.30 10.26
N ILE A 303 9.70 -6.00 10.47
CA ILE A 303 8.38 -5.35 10.42
C ILE A 303 8.07 -5.03 8.97
N ILE A 304 6.91 -5.47 8.50
CA ILE A 304 6.46 -5.37 7.13
C ILE A 304 5.53 -4.15 7.00
N PRO A 305 5.74 -3.29 6.00
CA PRO A 305 4.93 -2.10 5.83
C PRO A 305 3.53 -2.45 5.33
N THR A 306 2.57 -1.57 5.59
CA THR A 306 1.22 -1.71 5.04
C THR A 306 1.21 -1.74 3.51
N CYS A 307 0.29 -2.48 2.93
CA CYS A 307 0.01 -2.45 1.50
C CYS A 307 -1.11 -1.46 1.12
N SER A 308 -1.77 -0.84 2.10
CA SER A 308 -2.88 0.09 1.90
C SER A 308 -2.41 1.54 1.88
N TYR A 309 -2.87 2.33 0.90
CA TYR A 309 -2.57 3.76 0.84
C TYR A 309 -3.39 4.61 1.83
N ARG A 310 -4.35 3.99 2.53
CA ARG A 310 -5.24 4.66 3.49
C ARG A 310 -4.65 4.75 4.89
N MET A 311 -3.58 4.04 5.16
CA MET A 311 -2.97 3.92 6.51
C MET A 311 -1.99 5.05 6.86
N GLY A 312 -2.12 6.22 6.24
CA GLY A 312 -1.28 7.39 6.55
C GLY A 312 0.21 7.21 6.23
N SER A 313 0.62 6.09 5.68
CA SER A 313 2.00 5.81 5.31
C SER A 313 2.32 6.37 3.92
N ASN A 314 3.47 7.03 3.80
CA ASN A 314 4.00 7.45 2.49
C ASN A 314 4.72 6.31 1.75
N PHE A 315 4.92 5.18 2.41
CA PHE A 315 5.63 4.02 1.89
C PHE A 315 4.75 2.77 2.05
N MET A 316 4.23 2.28 0.95
CA MET A 316 3.44 1.07 0.88
C MET A 316 4.18 0.01 0.08
N ALA A 317 4.17 -1.23 0.54
CA ALA A 317 4.74 -2.36 -0.18
C ALA A 317 4.12 -3.68 0.26
N TYR A 318 4.17 -4.68 -0.62
CA TYR A 318 4.20 -6.07 -0.20
C TYR A 318 5.64 -6.47 0.09
N ALA A 319 5.86 -7.49 0.93
CA ALA A 319 7.18 -8.05 1.10
C ALA A 319 7.23 -9.46 0.53
N THR A 320 8.38 -9.86 0.01
CA THR A 320 8.61 -11.24 -0.42
C THR A 320 9.92 -11.76 0.17
N ALA A 321 9.91 -13.01 0.62
CA ALA A 321 11.07 -13.71 1.12
C ALA A 321 11.24 -15.01 0.34
N TYR A 322 12.44 -15.19 -0.21
CA TYR A 322 12.86 -16.44 -0.83
C TYR A 322 13.84 -17.11 0.15
N ILE A 323 13.39 -18.19 0.76
CA ILE A 323 14.09 -18.88 1.84
C ILE A 323 14.82 -20.09 1.25
N ASP A 324 16.16 -20.02 1.19
CA ASP A 324 17.01 -21.13 0.81
C ASP A 324 17.17 -22.07 2.03
N THR A 325 16.48 -23.20 1.99
CA THR A 325 16.45 -24.16 3.12
C THR A 325 17.76 -24.92 3.32
N GLN A 326 18.64 -24.95 2.34
CA GLN A 326 19.94 -25.64 2.47
C GLN A 326 21.03 -24.72 2.99
N ARG A 327 21.01 -23.44 2.56
CA ARG A 327 22.00 -22.45 3.00
C ARG A 327 21.53 -21.71 4.25
N ASN A 328 20.27 -21.87 4.63
CA ASN A 328 19.61 -21.13 5.69
C ASN A 328 19.68 -19.62 5.49
N VAL A 329 19.49 -19.16 4.24
CA VAL A 329 19.57 -17.75 3.87
C VAL A 329 18.21 -17.25 3.40
N ILE A 330 17.83 -16.05 3.81
CA ILE A 330 16.61 -15.37 3.38
C ILE A 330 16.96 -14.23 2.44
N HIS A 331 16.51 -14.32 1.20
CA HIS A 331 16.51 -13.20 0.27
C HIS A 331 15.18 -12.45 0.42
N TYR A 332 15.23 -11.33 1.09
CA TYR A 332 14.06 -10.49 1.37
C TYR A 332 14.00 -9.29 0.45
N SER A 333 12.80 -8.91 0.04
CA SER A 333 12.59 -7.75 -0.81
C SER A 333 11.24 -7.09 -0.56
N LEU A 334 11.21 -5.78 -0.81
CA LEU A 334 9.99 -4.96 -0.79
C LEU A 334 9.52 -4.69 -2.22
N LEU A 335 8.30 -5.10 -2.51
CA LEU A 335 7.57 -4.82 -3.74
C LEU A 335 6.82 -3.49 -3.56
N THR A 336 7.53 -2.38 -3.79
CA THR A 336 7.01 -1.02 -3.54
C THR A 336 5.83 -0.67 -4.44
N LEU A 337 4.82 -0.01 -3.86
CA LEU A 337 3.57 0.31 -4.51
C LEU A 337 3.50 1.79 -4.95
N PRO A 338 2.68 2.13 -5.96
CA PRO A 338 2.51 3.51 -6.37
C PRO A 338 1.64 4.26 -5.36
N SER A 339 1.92 5.54 -5.17
CA SER A 339 1.09 6.39 -4.32
C SER A 339 -0.24 6.69 -5.01
N ARG A 340 -1.33 6.06 -4.55
CA ARG A 340 -2.68 6.34 -5.07
C ARG A 340 -3.10 7.79 -4.81
N LEU A 341 -2.69 8.38 -3.71
CA LEU A 341 -2.98 9.78 -3.41
C LEU A 341 -2.40 10.73 -4.46
N LEU A 342 -1.18 10.48 -4.95
CA LEU A 342 -0.60 11.28 -6.04
C LEU A 342 -1.43 11.17 -7.33
N HIS A 343 -1.96 9.99 -7.65
CA HIS A 343 -2.85 9.81 -8.79
C HIS A 343 -4.16 10.62 -8.61
N LEU A 344 -4.76 10.59 -7.42
CA LEU A 344 -5.97 11.35 -7.12
C LEU A 344 -5.71 12.86 -7.18
N PHE A 345 -4.60 13.33 -6.61
CA PHE A 345 -4.19 14.74 -6.71
C PHE A 345 -3.91 15.19 -8.15
N SER A 346 -3.36 14.30 -8.99
CA SER A 346 -3.16 14.63 -10.40
C SER A 346 -4.48 14.84 -11.15
N TYR A 347 -5.54 14.10 -10.81
CA TYR A 347 -6.89 14.35 -11.33
C TYR A 347 -7.45 15.68 -10.84
N LEU A 348 -7.34 15.97 -9.55
CA LEU A 348 -7.80 17.24 -9.00
C LEU A 348 -7.10 18.43 -9.68
N PHE A 349 -5.78 18.34 -9.85
CA PHE A 349 -4.99 19.35 -10.55
C PHE A 349 -5.45 19.52 -12.00
N PHE A 350 -5.68 18.41 -12.71
CA PHE A 350 -6.17 18.43 -14.07
C PHE A 350 -7.56 19.10 -14.18
N PHE A 351 -8.49 18.77 -13.28
CA PHE A 351 -9.80 19.41 -13.25
C PHE A 351 -9.71 20.91 -12.93
N THR A 352 -8.78 21.31 -12.06
CA THR A 352 -8.52 22.73 -11.79
C THR A 352 -8.07 23.46 -13.05
N ILE A 353 -7.18 22.86 -13.85
CA ILE A 353 -6.76 23.44 -15.13
C ILE A 353 -7.96 23.57 -16.09
N CYS A 354 -8.79 22.53 -16.24
CA CYS A 354 -9.97 22.57 -17.08
C CYS A 354 -10.92 23.69 -16.66
N PHE A 355 -11.14 23.87 -15.37
CA PHE A 355 -11.99 24.92 -14.81
C PHE A 355 -11.42 26.32 -15.10
N LEU A 356 -10.12 26.53 -14.91
CA LEU A 356 -9.48 27.81 -15.23
C LEU A 356 -9.55 28.14 -16.72
N VAL A 357 -9.33 27.17 -17.61
CA VAL A 357 -9.49 27.35 -19.06
C VAL A 357 -10.92 27.71 -19.40
N SER A 358 -11.92 27.09 -18.77
CA SER A 358 -13.35 27.42 -18.95
C SER A 358 -13.63 28.89 -18.58
N ILE A 359 -13.13 29.34 -17.43
CA ILE A 359 -13.28 30.74 -16.96
C ILE A 359 -12.63 31.68 -17.95
N ILE A 360 -11.39 31.42 -18.40
CA ILE A 360 -10.68 32.29 -19.35
C ILE A 360 -11.45 32.40 -20.65
N GLN A 361 -11.97 31.30 -21.19
CA GLN A 361 -12.78 31.30 -22.41
C GLN A 361 -14.08 32.08 -22.20
N TYR A 362 -14.78 31.88 -21.11
CA TYR A 362 -16.00 32.60 -20.75
C TYR A 362 -15.75 34.13 -20.71
N LEU A 363 -14.71 34.55 -19.97
CA LEU A 363 -14.35 35.96 -19.89
C LEU A 363 -13.94 36.54 -21.25
N SER A 364 -13.19 35.77 -22.06
CA SER A 364 -12.82 36.20 -23.41
C SER A 364 -14.04 36.35 -24.31
N HIS A 365 -15.03 35.49 -24.18
CA HIS A 365 -16.30 35.58 -24.90
C HIS A 365 -17.08 36.85 -24.49
N LEU A 366 -17.19 37.15 -23.19
CA LEU A 366 -17.82 38.37 -22.69
C LEU A 366 -17.13 39.63 -23.24
N CYS A 367 -15.79 39.63 -23.29
CA CYS A 367 -15.04 40.76 -23.84
C CYS A 367 -15.21 40.95 -25.36
N ARG A 368 -15.61 39.88 -26.08
CA ARG A 368 -15.83 39.93 -27.57
C ARG A 368 -17.24 40.28 -27.97
N GLN A 369 -18.21 40.32 -27.06
CA GLN A 369 -19.58 40.70 -27.39
C GLN A 369 -19.58 42.15 -27.88
N PRO A 370 -20.14 42.47 -29.06
CA PRO A 370 -20.21 43.83 -29.57
C PRO A 370 -21.09 44.66 -28.63
N GLN A 371 -20.61 45.82 -28.21
CA GLN A 371 -21.43 46.77 -27.46
C GLN A 371 -22.57 47.21 -28.43
N ILE A 372 -23.80 46.95 -28.05
CA ILE A 372 -24.98 47.49 -28.71
C ILE A 372 -24.89 48.98 -28.55
N LYS A 373 -24.55 49.70 -29.64
CA LYS A 373 -24.62 51.16 -29.69
C LYS A 373 -26.12 51.52 -29.68
N TYR A 374 -26.59 52.04 -28.58
CA TYR A 374 -27.90 52.72 -28.57
C TYR A 374 -27.79 53.92 -29.50
N VAL A 375 -28.44 53.83 -30.65
CA VAL A 375 -28.68 55.00 -31.52
C VAL A 375 -29.77 55.80 -30.82
N GLN A 376 -29.40 56.96 -30.27
CA GLN A 376 -30.40 57.95 -29.84
C GLN A 376 -31.13 58.42 -31.10
N ILE A 377 -32.36 58.00 -31.24
CA ILE A 377 -33.27 58.62 -32.21
C ILE A 377 -33.60 59.99 -31.67
N ARG A 378 -33.06 61.06 -32.30
CA ARG A 378 -33.52 62.41 -32.11
C ARG A 378 -34.92 62.48 -32.67
N SER A 379 -35.92 62.71 -31.87
CA SER A 379 -37.23 63.20 -32.28
C SER A 379 -37.08 64.69 -32.53
N ASP A 380 -37.19 65.06 -33.78
CA ASP A 380 -37.45 66.46 -34.20
C ASP A 380 -38.92 66.81 -33.96
#